data_2ed8746ffc4afb7a3a42acdb95de16e8
#
_entry.id   2ed8746ffc4afb7a3a42acdb95de16e8
#
_cell.length_a   1.000
_cell.length_b   1.000
_cell.length_c   1.000
_cell.angle_alpha   90.00
_cell.angle_beta   90.00
_cell.angle_gamma   90.00
#
_symmetry.space_group_name_H-M   'P 1'
#
loop_
_entity.id
_entity.type
_entity.pdbx_description
1 polymer ?
#
loop_
_entity_poly.entity_id
_entity_poly.type
_entity_poly.pdbx_seq_one_letter_code
_entity_poly.pdbx_strand_id
1 'polypeptide(L)' 'MSKMYEKIKSFYNAGLWRETTVKRMVSEGIITAEEFELIVGKKYEE' A
#
# COMPACT_ATOMS: atom_id res chain seq x y z
N MET A 1 5.35 -10.87 5.13
CA MET A 1 4.66 -9.77 4.46
C MET A 1 3.94 -10.28 3.22
N SER A 2 2.99 -9.52 2.72
CA SER A 2 2.24 -9.92 1.54
C SER A 2 3.16 -10.04 0.33
N LYS A 3 2.81 -10.93 -0.59
CA LYS A 3 3.62 -11.16 -1.78
C LYS A 3 3.81 -9.90 -2.62
N MET A 4 2.80 -9.04 -2.63
CA MET A 4 2.84 -7.82 -3.44
C MET A 4 3.41 -6.62 -2.71
N TYR A 5 3.77 -6.77 -1.44
CA TYR A 5 4.22 -5.64 -0.64
C TYR A 5 5.38 -4.87 -1.29
N GLU A 6 6.45 -5.57 -1.64
CA GLU A 6 7.63 -4.91 -2.21
C GLU A 6 7.32 -4.25 -3.54
N LYS A 7 6.51 -4.90 -4.35
CA LYS A 7 6.15 -4.37 -5.66
C LYS A 7 5.32 -3.09 -5.52
N ILE A 8 4.33 -3.13 -4.64
CA ILE A 8 3.46 -1.97 -4.41
C ILE A 8 4.27 -0.83 -3.81
N LYS A 9 5.16 -1.14 -2.89
CA LYS A 9 6.04 -0.15 -2.28
C LYS A 9 6.89 0.53 -3.37
N SER A 10 7.44 -0.25 -4.29
CA SER A 10 8.22 0.29 -5.40
C SER A 10 7.40 1.23 -6.27
N PHE A 11 6.18 0.82 -6.61
CA PHE A 11 5.30 1.64 -7.45
C PHE A 11 4.97 2.95 -6.77
N TYR A 12 4.68 2.90 -5.48
CA TYR A 12 4.35 4.12 -4.75
C TYR A 12 5.56 5.05 -4.66
N ASN A 13 6.72 4.51 -4.33
CA ASN A 13 7.94 5.32 -4.20
C ASN A 13 8.38 5.91 -5.53
N ALA A 14 8.08 5.22 -6.63
CA ALA A 14 8.42 5.72 -7.96
C ALA A 14 7.43 6.77 -8.46
N GLY A 15 6.37 7.04 -7.70
CA GLY A 15 5.37 8.02 -8.09
C GLY A 15 4.36 7.50 -9.10
N LEU A 16 4.35 6.18 -9.34
CA LEU A 16 3.43 5.59 -10.31
C LEU A 16 2.04 5.36 -9.72
N TRP A 17 1.96 5.12 -8.41
CA TRP A 17 0.71 4.86 -7.72
C TRP A 17 0.44 5.93 -6.68
N ARG A 18 -0.84 6.25 -6.51
CA ARG A 18 -1.27 7.20 -5.50
C ARG A 18 -1.65 6.49 -4.22
N GLU A 19 -1.75 7.25 -3.14
CA GLU A 19 -2.17 6.72 -1.85
C GLU A 19 -3.50 5.99 -1.96
N THR A 20 -4.44 6.52 -2.74
CA THR A 20 -5.76 5.89 -2.90
C THR A 20 -5.65 4.52 -3.54
N THR A 21 -4.71 4.34 -4.47
CA THR A 21 -4.51 3.04 -5.11
C THR A 21 -3.96 2.02 -4.11
N VAL A 22 -3.01 2.45 -3.28
CA VAL A 22 -2.45 1.58 -2.24
C VAL A 22 -3.53 1.21 -1.22
N LYS A 23 -4.39 2.17 -0.89
CA LYS A 23 -5.49 1.95 0.03
C LYS A 23 -6.46 0.90 -0.51
N ARG A 24 -6.71 0.93 -1.82
CA ARG A 24 -7.55 -0.08 -2.45
C ARG A 24 -6.96 -1.48 -2.31
N MET A 25 -5.63 -1.58 -2.35
CA MET A 25 -4.99 -2.88 -2.19
C MET A 25 -5.27 -3.47 -0.81
N VAL A 26 -5.41 -2.61 0.20
CA VAL A 26 -5.79 -3.08 1.53
C VAL A 26 -7.22 -3.61 1.51
N SER A 27 -8.14 -2.85 0.92
CA SER A 27 -9.55 -3.25 0.91
C SER A 27 -9.77 -4.52 0.11
N GLU A 28 -8.91 -4.82 -0.86
CA GLU A 28 -9.01 -6.04 -1.65
C GLU A 28 -8.26 -7.21 -1.02
N GLY A 29 -7.62 -6.98 0.12
CA GLY A 29 -6.92 -8.05 0.82
C GLY A 29 -5.57 -8.41 0.22
N ILE A 30 -5.04 -7.57 -0.66
CA ILE A 30 -3.76 -7.83 -1.31
C ILE A 30 -2.60 -7.50 -0.39
N ILE A 31 -2.73 -6.43 0.41
CA ILE A 31 -1.78 -6.10 1.46
C ILE A 31 -2.56 -5.79 2.74
N THR A 32 -1.84 -5.69 3.84
CA THR A 32 -2.49 -5.39 5.13
C THR A 32 -2.48 -3.90 5.40
N ALA A 33 -3.32 -3.47 6.36
CA ALA A 33 -3.33 -2.07 6.78
C ALA A 33 -1.97 -1.65 7.32
N GLU A 34 -1.28 -2.55 8.01
CA GLU A 34 0.05 -2.26 8.52
C GLU A 34 1.03 -2.01 7.38
N GLU A 35 0.93 -2.80 6.32
CA GLU A 35 1.78 -2.62 5.16
C GLU A 35 1.51 -1.29 4.46
N PHE A 36 0.24 -0.91 4.40
CA PHE A 36 -0.13 0.41 3.87
C PHE A 36 0.60 1.51 4.64
N GLU A 37 0.58 1.41 5.96
CA GLU A 37 1.24 2.42 6.80
C GLU A 37 2.73 2.46 6.58
N LEU A 38 3.35 1.31 6.34
CA LEU A 38 4.78 1.27 6.06
C LEU A 38 5.11 1.88 4.70
N ILE A 39 4.25 1.69 3.73
CA ILE A 39 4.48 2.20 2.38
C ILE A 39 4.21 3.69 2.30
N VAL A 40 3.05 4.11 2.77
CA VAL A 40 2.57 5.49 2.60
C VAL A 40 3.07 6.42 3.70
N GLY A 41 3.32 5.88 4.88
CA GLY A 41 3.77 6.68 6.02
C GLY A 41 2.64 7.39 6.75
N LYS A 42 1.40 6.95 6.49
CA LYS A 42 0.22 7.49 7.17
C LYS A 42 -0.60 6.36 7.71
N LYS A 43 -1.35 6.65 8.78
CA LYS A 43 -2.23 5.66 9.37
C LYS A 43 -3.35 5.31 8.40
N TYR A 44 -3.64 4.00 8.29
CA TYR A 44 -4.72 3.54 7.41
C TYR A 44 -6.08 3.89 8.04
N GLU A 45 -6.94 4.51 7.26
CA GLU A 45 -8.31 4.84 7.67
C GLU A 45 -9.24 4.50 6.52
N GLU A 46 -10.30 3.80 6.84
CA GLU A 46 -11.28 3.43 5.82
C GLU A 46 -12.07 4.64 5.32
#